data_e5cd487b0f7a95a1c3b37d3ba30f946b
#
_entry.id   e5cd487b0f7a95a1c3b37d3ba30f946b
#
_cell.length_a   1.000
_cell.length_b   1.000
_cell.length_c   1.000
_cell.angle_alpha   90.00
_cell.angle_beta   90.00
_cell.angle_gamma   90.00
#
_symmetry.space_group_name_H-M   'P 1'
#
loop_
_entity.id
_entity.type
_entity.pdbx_description
1 polymer ?
#
loop_
_entity_poly.entity_id
_entity_poly.type
_entity_poly.pdbx_seq_one_letter_code
_entity_poly.pdbx_strand_id
1 'polypeptide(L)'
;MFRPKPTLKDRQHLYKLIISQLLYDGYTSIANSLINEVKPQNVVSPSEQLMQLAKIGMENDDSAVQYAIGRSDTVAPGVGIDMEFDADVQTMSPEASEYETCYVTSHKGPCRVATYSRDGQLIATGSADASIKILDTERMLAKSAMPIEVMMNETAQQNMENHPVIRTLYDHVDEVTCLAFHPTEQILASGSRDYTLKLFDYSKPSAKRAFKYIQEAEMLRSISFHPSGDFLLVGTQHPTLRLYDVNTFQCFVSCNPLDQHTDTISGVSYNPSANSYVSCSKDGSIKLWDGVSNRCVTTFEKAHDGAEVCSAIFSKNSKYVLSSGKDSVVKLWEISTGRTLVKYTGAGLSGRQMHRTQGVFNHTEDYVLLPDERTISLCCWDSRTAERKNLLSLGHNNIVRCIVHSPTNPGFMTCSDDFRARFWYRRTTTD
;
A
#
# COMPACT_ATOMS: atom_id res chain seq x y z
N MET A 1 -14.92 18.57 -8.73
CA MET A 1 -14.57 19.87 -9.33
C MET A 1 -13.10 19.83 -9.75
N PHE A 2 -12.80 19.79 -11.06
CA PHE A 2 -11.43 19.80 -11.55
C PHE A 2 -10.75 21.12 -11.18
N ARG A 3 -9.75 21.09 -10.29
CA ARG A 3 -8.87 22.25 -10.08
C ARG A 3 -8.04 22.43 -11.37
N PRO A 4 -8.09 23.58 -12.02
CA PRO A 4 -7.27 23.81 -13.21
C PRO A 4 -5.79 23.75 -12.83
N LYS A 5 -4.97 23.11 -13.67
CA LYS A 5 -3.51 23.07 -13.46
C LYS A 5 -2.96 24.50 -13.40
N PRO A 6 -2.02 24.82 -12.49
CA PRO A 6 -1.46 26.15 -12.37
C PRO A 6 -0.81 26.58 -13.70
N THR A 7 -1.16 27.77 -14.15
CA THR A 7 -0.63 28.35 -15.39
C THR A 7 0.79 28.86 -15.19
N LEU A 8 1.51 29.15 -16.29
CA LEU A 8 2.84 29.76 -16.24
C LEU A 8 2.81 31.12 -15.49
N LYS A 9 1.70 31.88 -15.63
CA LYS A 9 1.48 33.15 -14.93
C LYS A 9 1.35 32.97 -13.42
N ASP A 10 0.66 31.94 -12.97
CA ASP A 10 0.49 31.63 -11.55
C ASP A 10 1.85 31.30 -10.87
N ARG A 11 2.70 30.54 -11.57
CA ARG A 11 4.04 30.23 -11.09
C ARG A 11 4.93 31.49 -11.00
N GLN A 12 4.89 32.35 -12.01
CA GLN A 12 5.66 33.61 -11.99
C GLN A 12 5.18 34.54 -10.86
N HIS A 13 3.89 34.57 -10.59
CA HIS A 13 3.33 35.35 -9.49
C HIS A 13 3.79 34.77 -8.12
N LEU A 14 3.74 33.46 -7.96
CA LEU A 14 4.23 32.78 -6.76
C LEU A 14 5.72 33.07 -6.49
N TYR A 15 6.59 32.97 -7.50
CA TYR A 15 8.01 33.27 -7.35
C TYR A 15 8.25 34.73 -6.96
N LYS A 16 7.48 35.68 -7.47
CA LYS A 16 7.55 37.08 -7.04
C LYS A 16 7.21 37.24 -5.56
N LEU A 17 6.16 36.60 -5.09
CA LEU A 17 5.77 36.63 -3.68
C LEU A 17 6.85 36.03 -2.77
N ILE A 18 7.47 34.90 -3.17
CA ILE A 18 8.55 34.27 -2.42
C ILE A 18 9.77 35.19 -2.34
N ILE A 19 10.19 35.80 -3.45
CA ILE A 19 11.33 36.73 -3.48
C ILE A 19 11.04 37.94 -2.60
N SER A 20 9.81 38.48 -2.68
CA SER A 20 9.34 39.60 -1.89
C SER A 20 9.42 39.33 -0.38
N GLN A 21 8.99 38.16 0.05
CA GLN A 21 9.02 37.73 1.43
C GLN A 21 10.47 37.53 1.92
N LEU A 22 11.33 36.87 1.11
CA LEU A 22 12.74 36.68 1.47
C LEU A 22 13.49 38.02 1.61
N LEU A 23 13.16 39.01 0.80
CA LEU A 23 13.70 40.35 0.93
C LEU A 23 13.21 41.05 2.19
N TYR A 24 11.94 40.87 2.56
CA TYR A 24 11.34 41.43 3.77
C TYR A 24 11.97 40.83 5.02
N ASP A 25 12.20 39.51 5.05
CA ASP A 25 12.79 38.78 6.17
C ASP A 25 14.33 38.94 6.26
N GLY A 26 14.95 39.72 5.34
CA GLY A 26 16.38 40.00 5.32
C GLY A 26 17.26 38.94 4.67
N TYR A 27 16.71 37.90 4.06
CA TYR A 27 17.46 36.84 3.35
C TYR A 27 17.87 37.27 1.95
N THR A 28 18.59 38.39 1.85
CA THR A 28 18.96 39.05 0.59
C THR A 28 19.82 38.19 -0.36
N SER A 29 20.72 37.37 0.19
CA SER A 29 21.56 36.48 -0.61
C SER A 29 20.74 35.38 -1.33
N ILE A 30 19.77 34.78 -0.63
CA ILE A 30 18.87 33.76 -1.17
C ILE A 30 17.92 34.39 -2.19
N ALA A 31 17.37 35.56 -1.87
CA ALA A 31 16.49 36.30 -2.76
C ALA A 31 17.19 36.63 -4.08
N ASN A 32 18.45 37.14 -4.03
CA ASN A 32 19.27 37.45 -5.22
C ASN A 32 19.57 36.19 -6.05
N SER A 33 19.90 35.07 -5.43
CA SER A 33 20.09 33.80 -6.14
C SER A 33 18.84 33.39 -6.88
N LEU A 34 17.68 33.50 -6.24
CA LEU A 34 16.38 33.16 -6.84
C LEU A 34 15.98 34.13 -7.96
N ILE A 35 16.31 35.44 -7.81
CA ILE A 35 16.09 36.46 -8.87
C ILE A 35 16.90 36.10 -10.11
N ASN A 36 18.15 35.67 -9.95
CA ASN A 36 19.01 35.29 -11.06
C ASN A 36 18.52 34.07 -11.83
N GLU A 37 17.91 33.12 -11.13
CA GLU A 37 17.35 31.92 -11.75
C GLU A 37 16.00 32.18 -12.42
N VAL A 38 15.07 32.85 -11.72
CA VAL A 38 13.68 33.04 -12.16
C VAL A 38 13.54 34.20 -13.16
N LYS A 39 14.45 35.21 -13.09
CA LYS A 39 14.44 36.42 -13.93
C LYS A 39 13.09 37.10 -14.04
N PRO A 40 12.52 37.58 -12.91
CA PRO A 40 11.18 38.18 -12.91
C PRO A 40 11.17 39.44 -13.79
N GLN A 41 10.09 39.66 -14.56
CA GLN A 41 9.96 40.77 -15.51
C GLN A 41 9.94 42.15 -14.86
N ASN A 42 9.63 42.27 -13.57
CA ASN A 42 9.58 43.55 -12.85
C ASN A 42 10.39 43.46 -11.56
N VAL A 43 10.90 44.63 -11.10
CA VAL A 43 11.56 44.73 -9.79
C VAL A 43 10.66 44.27 -8.68
N VAL A 44 11.14 43.41 -7.82
CA VAL A 44 10.42 42.85 -6.67
C VAL A 44 10.79 43.68 -5.44
N SER A 45 9.82 44.33 -4.81
CA SER A 45 9.99 45.02 -3.52
C SER A 45 9.75 44.11 -2.33
N PRO A 46 10.42 44.34 -1.18
CA PRO A 46 10.13 43.62 0.04
C PRO A 46 8.65 43.73 0.46
N SER A 47 8.01 42.63 0.80
CA SER A 47 6.59 42.61 1.20
C SER A 47 6.25 41.37 2.01
N GLU A 48 5.38 41.52 3.00
CA GLU A 48 4.79 40.48 3.85
C GLU A 48 3.57 39.76 3.22
N GLN A 49 3.25 40.10 1.98
CA GLN A 49 2.02 39.65 1.31
C GLN A 49 1.89 38.13 1.26
N LEU A 50 3.00 37.41 1.05
CA LEU A 50 2.98 35.94 1.06
C LEU A 50 2.57 35.39 2.42
N MET A 51 3.11 35.95 3.50
CA MET A 51 2.77 35.54 4.86
C MET A 51 1.31 35.83 5.19
N GLN A 52 0.77 36.96 4.74
CA GLN A 52 -0.63 37.32 4.92
C GLN A 52 -1.56 36.40 4.13
N LEU A 53 -1.22 36.08 2.86
CA LEU A 53 -1.97 35.14 2.05
C LEU A 53 -1.90 33.72 2.63
N ALA A 54 -0.75 33.31 3.15
CA ALA A 54 -0.59 32.02 3.83
C ALA A 54 -1.46 31.94 5.11
N LYS A 55 -1.49 33.02 5.94
CA LYS A 55 -2.38 33.09 7.12
C LYS A 55 -3.85 33.00 6.74
N ILE A 56 -4.29 33.76 5.75
CA ILE A 56 -5.68 33.70 5.23
C ILE A 56 -5.98 32.31 4.67
N GLY A 57 -5.00 31.67 4.00
CA GLY A 57 -5.13 30.29 3.51
C GLY A 57 -5.26 29.30 4.66
N MET A 58 -4.45 29.43 5.70
CA MET A 58 -4.49 28.59 6.90
C MET A 58 -5.78 28.81 7.71
N GLU A 59 -6.23 30.05 7.89
CA GLU A 59 -7.50 30.35 8.57
C GLU A 59 -8.72 29.86 7.79
N ASN A 60 -8.67 29.87 6.45
CA ASN A 60 -9.69 29.28 5.60
C ASN A 60 -9.56 27.76 5.50
N ASP A 61 -8.35 27.20 5.64
CA ASP A 61 -8.14 25.75 5.73
C ASP A 61 -8.56 25.22 7.11
N ASP A 62 -8.40 25.97 8.21
CA ASP A 62 -8.92 25.53 9.50
C ASP A 62 -10.46 25.44 9.51
N SER A 63 -11.15 26.33 8.80
CA SER A 63 -12.60 26.19 8.58
C SER A 63 -12.93 25.10 7.55
N ALA A 64 -12.09 24.89 6.53
CA ALA A 64 -12.22 23.80 5.57
C ALA A 64 -11.71 22.47 6.14
N VAL A 65 -10.73 22.50 7.05
CA VAL A 65 -10.22 21.33 7.79
C VAL A 65 -11.24 20.91 8.87
N GLN A 66 -11.95 21.82 9.55
CA GLN A 66 -13.08 21.43 10.40
C GLN A 66 -14.27 20.88 9.60
N TYR A 67 -14.52 21.35 8.38
CA TYR A 67 -15.50 20.76 7.46
C TYR A 67 -14.97 19.52 6.72
N ALA A 68 -13.65 19.39 6.54
CA ALA A 68 -12.97 18.25 5.91
C ALA A 68 -12.60 17.15 6.91
N ILE A 69 -12.39 17.45 8.18
CA ILE A 69 -12.28 16.48 9.28
C ILE A 69 -13.57 15.66 9.41
N GLY A 70 -14.71 16.18 8.96
CA GLY A 70 -15.94 15.43 8.79
C GLY A 70 -16.04 14.61 7.49
N ARG A 71 -15.14 14.76 6.50
CA ARG A 71 -15.28 14.14 5.16
C ARG A 71 -14.00 13.71 4.43
N SER A 72 -12.81 13.97 4.95
CA SER A 72 -11.54 13.62 4.27
C SER A 72 -10.72 12.66 5.13
N ASP A 73 -11.04 11.38 5.02
CA ASP A 73 -10.23 10.29 5.56
C ASP A 73 -8.96 10.00 4.72
N THR A 74 -8.56 10.95 3.86
CA THR A 74 -7.40 10.80 2.98
C THR A 74 -6.15 11.37 3.63
N VAL A 75 -5.15 10.54 3.83
CA VAL A 75 -3.84 10.94 4.37
C VAL A 75 -2.99 11.54 3.25
N ALA A 76 -2.34 12.67 3.54
CA ALA A 76 -1.39 13.26 2.60
C ALA A 76 -0.20 12.33 2.35
N PRO A 77 0.32 12.23 1.11
CA PRO A 77 1.51 11.44 0.83
C PRO A 77 2.71 11.94 1.67
N GLY A 78 3.41 11.00 2.31
CA GLY A 78 4.61 11.29 3.10
C GLY A 78 4.39 11.45 4.60
N VAL A 79 3.13 11.47 5.07
CA VAL A 79 2.83 11.36 6.50
C VAL A 79 2.80 9.87 6.86
N GLY A 80 3.63 9.46 7.79
CA GLY A 80 3.72 8.09 8.28
C GLY A 80 4.21 8.07 9.72
N ILE A 81 4.33 6.89 10.32
CA ILE A 81 4.82 6.72 11.68
C ILE A 81 6.21 7.37 11.84
N ASP A 82 6.39 8.22 12.84
CA ASP A 82 7.70 8.74 13.28
C ASP A 82 7.87 8.50 14.77
N MET A 83 8.79 7.59 15.12
CA MET A 83 9.03 7.20 16.52
C MET A 83 9.86 8.23 17.30
N GLU A 84 10.48 9.18 16.61
CA GLU A 84 11.31 10.21 17.27
C GLU A 84 10.50 11.40 17.77
N PHE A 85 9.39 11.73 17.09
CA PHE A 85 8.65 12.98 17.32
C PHE A 85 7.21 12.78 17.82
N ASP A 86 6.67 11.57 17.77
CA ASP A 86 5.23 11.33 17.92
C ASP A 86 4.80 10.77 19.29
N ALA A 87 5.56 11.02 20.36
CA ALA A 87 5.23 10.46 21.70
C ALA A 87 3.84 10.90 22.24
N ASP A 88 3.33 12.05 21.78
CA ASP A 88 2.08 12.66 22.28
C ASP A 88 1.01 12.87 21.17
N VAL A 89 1.18 12.30 19.98
CA VAL A 89 0.20 12.48 18.91
C VAL A 89 -1.01 11.57 19.14
N GLN A 90 -2.20 12.17 19.16
CA GLN A 90 -3.46 11.39 19.21
C GLN A 90 -3.65 10.62 17.91
N THR A 91 -4.06 9.35 18.03
CA THR A 91 -4.43 8.53 16.88
C THR A 91 -5.64 9.13 16.17
N MET A 92 -5.51 9.38 14.86
CA MET A 92 -6.56 10.02 14.05
C MET A 92 -7.43 9.01 13.30
N SER A 93 -7.04 7.75 13.29
CA SER A 93 -7.75 6.71 12.54
C SER A 93 -8.65 5.88 13.46
N PRO A 94 -9.74 5.29 12.90
CA PRO A 94 -10.60 4.40 13.65
C PRO A 94 -9.86 3.12 14.06
N GLU A 95 -10.18 2.58 15.24
CA GLU A 95 -9.71 1.26 15.66
C GLU A 95 -10.33 0.15 14.80
N ALA A 96 -9.67 -1.02 14.75
CA ALA A 96 -10.16 -2.15 13.96
C ALA A 96 -11.61 -2.55 14.30
N SER A 97 -12.02 -2.40 15.56
CA SER A 97 -13.37 -2.71 16.04
C SER A 97 -14.48 -1.80 15.47
N GLU A 98 -14.11 -0.64 14.91
CA GLU A 98 -15.04 0.33 14.32
C GLU A 98 -15.35 0.06 12.84
N TYR A 99 -14.70 -0.94 12.26
CA TYR A 99 -14.95 -1.31 10.86
C TYR A 99 -16.11 -2.30 10.75
N GLU A 100 -16.83 -2.21 9.63
CA GLU A 100 -17.89 -3.15 9.27
C GLU A 100 -17.72 -3.67 7.84
N THR A 101 -18.29 -4.84 7.55
CA THR A 101 -18.25 -5.41 6.20
C THR A 101 -19.23 -4.67 5.31
N CYS A 102 -18.72 -3.94 4.32
CA CYS A 102 -19.54 -3.21 3.35
C CYS A 102 -19.84 -4.02 2.09
N TYR A 103 -18.91 -4.88 1.68
CA TYR A 103 -19.11 -5.68 0.47
C TYR A 103 -18.41 -7.03 0.56
N VAL A 104 -19.01 -8.05 -0.06
CA VAL A 104 -18.43 -9.39 -0.15
C VAL A 104 -18.43 -9.84 -1.61
N THR A 105 -17.26 -10.20 -2.13
CA THR A 105 -17.14 -10.88 -3.42
C THR A 105 -16.72 -12.34 -3.19
N SER A 106 -17.11 -13.23 -4.10
CA SER A 106 -16.76 -14.64 -4.03
C SER A 106 -16.08 -15.12 -5.31
N HIS A 107 -15.12 -16.00 -5.16
CA HIS A 107 -14.47 -16.75 -6.22
C HIS A 107 -15.00 -18.19 -6.25
N LYS A 108 -14.61 -18.99 -7.23
CA LYS A 108 -14.92 -20.42 -7.30
C LYS A 108 -13.96 -21.30 -6.50
N GLY A 109 -12.88 -20.71 -5.99
CA GLY A 109 -11.85 -21.32 -5.15
C GLY A 109 -11.38 -20.38 -4.04
N PRO A 110 -10.48 -20.82 -3.15
CA PRO A 110 -9.89 -20.00 -2.10
C PRO A 110 -9.34 -18.68 -2.61
N CYS A 111 -9.71 -17.56 -1.97
CA CYS A 111 -9.16 -16.25 -2.25
C CYS A 111 -7.83 -16.09 -1.50
N ARG A 112 -6.72 -15.93 -2.23
CA ARG A 112 -5.37 -16.03 -1.69
C ARG A 112 -4.65 -14.71 -1.53
N VAL A 113 -4.95 -13.75 -2.39
CA VAL A 113 -4.22 -12.49 -2.47
C VAL A 113 -5.15 -11.34 -2.84
N ALA A 114 -4.84 -10.17 -2.33
CA ALA A 114 -5.42 -8.91 -2.76
C ALA A 114 -4.34 -7.83 -2.83
N THR A 115 -4.63 -6.76 -3.56
CA THR A 115 -3.81 -5.56 -3.61
C THR A 115 -4.66 -4.34 -3.94
N TYR A 116 -4.27 -3.17 -3.42
CA TYR A 116 -4.87 -1.89 -3.77
C TYR A 116 -4.10 -1.19 -4.88
N SER A 117 -4.79 -0.38 -5.67
CA SER A 117 -4.17 0.65 -6.48
C SER A 117 -3.58 1.76 -5.60
N ARG A 118 -2.60 2.49 -6.12
CA ARG A 118 -1.88 3.55 -5.39
C ARG A 118 -2.80 4.67 -4.86
N ASP A 119 -3.87 4.96 -5.58
CA ASP A 119 -4.89 5.95 -5.22
C ASP A 119 -5.97 5.40 -4.26
N GLY A 120 -5.96 4.09 -3.98
CA GLY A 120 -6.95 3.42 -3.14
C GLY A 120 -8.31 3.23 -3.79
N GLN A 121 -8.48 3.55 -5.08
CA GLN A 121 -9.77 3.46 -5.77
C GLN A 121 -10.11 2.06 -6.25
N LEU A 122 -9.09 1.24 -6.57
CA LEU A 122 -9.29 -0.11 -7.06
C LEU A 122 -8.67 -1.14 -6.14
N ILE A 123 -9.30 -2.31 -6.10
CA ILE A 123 -8.78 -3.50 -5.42
C ILE A 123 -8.76 -4.66 -6.42
N ALA A 124 -7.64 -5.38 -6.50
CA ALA A 124 -7.60 -6.64 -7.22
C ALA A 124 -7.54 -7.80 -6.23
N THR A 125 -8.31 -8.87 -6.51
CA THR A 125 -8.29 -10.12 -5.73
C THR A 125 -7.93 -11.28 -6.64
N GLY A 126 -7.06 -12.18 -6.17
CA GLY A 126 -6.62 -13.37 -6.89
C GLY A 126 -6.96 -14.64 -6.11
N SER A 127 -7.30 -15.70 -6.85
CA SER A 127 -7.82 -16.94 -6.28
C SER A 127 -7.09 -18.18 -6.79
N ALA A 128 -7.26 -19.26 -6.04
CA ALA A 128 -6.85 -20.60 -6.44
C ALA A 128 -7.65 -21.14 -7.64
N ASP A 129 -8.75 -20.48 -8.03
CA ASP A 129 -9.50 -20.78 -9.27
C ASP A 129 -8.85 -20.17 -10.52
N ALA A 130 -7.64 -19.62 -10.40
CA ALA A 130 -6.87 -18.95 -11.44
C ALA A 130 -7.49 -17.65 -11.97
N SER A 131 -8.56 -17.15 -11.36
CA SER A 131 -9.20 -15.90 -11.74
C SER A 131 -8.71 -14.73 -10.91
N ILE A 132 -8.76 -13.54 -11.54
CA ILE A 132 -8.49 -12.27 -10.89
C ILE A 132 -9.72 -11.38 -11.06
N LYS A 133 -10.17 -10.73 -10.00
CA LYS A 133 -11.24 -9.74 -10.04
C LYS A 133 -10.68 -8.38 -9.69
N ILE A 134 -11.08 -7.35 -10.44
CA ILE A 134 -10.81 -5.94 -10.12
C ILE A 134 -12.12 -5.30 -9.68
N LEU A 135 -12.08 -4.69 -8.50
CA LEU A 135 -13.22 -4.09 -7.83
C LEU A 135 -13.00 -2.59 -7.68
N ASP A 136 -14.07 -1.84 -7.75
CA ASP A 136 -14.11 -0.40 -7.55
C ASP A 136 -14.62 -0.09 -6.13
N THR A 137 -13.84 0.67 -5.35
CA THR A 137 -14.14 0.94 -3.94
C THR A 137 -15.36 1.85 -3.77
N GLU A 138 -15.52 2.86 -4.63
CA GLU A 138 -16.68 3.76 -4.58
C GLU A 138 -17.97 3.01 -4.86
N ARG A 139 -17.96 2.09 -5.85
CA ARG A 139 -19.12 1.25 -6.17
C ARG A 139 -19.46 0.28 -5.04
N MET A 140 -18.44 -0.25 -4.33
CA MET A 140 -18.67 -1.10 -3.16
C MET A 140 -19.35 -0.31 -2.03
N LEU A 141 -18.90 0.91 -1.75
CA LEU A 141 -19.50 1.78 -0.74
C LEU A 141 -20.91 2.24 -1.14
N ALA A 142 -21.10 2.66 -2.39
CA ALA A 142 -22.40 3.04 -2.91
C ALA A 142 -23.42 1.89 -2.80
N LYS A 143 -23.00 0.65 -3.13
CA LYS A 143 -23.84 -0.52 -3.02
C LYS A 143 -24.19 -0.87 -1.57
N SER A 144 -23.27 -0.67 -0.63
CA SER A 144 -23.51 -0.86 0.82
C SER A 144 -24.50 0.17 1.38
N ALA A 145 -24.49 1.40 0.86
CA ALA A 145 -25.37 2.48 1.30
C ALA A 145 -26.79 2.41 0.68
N MET A 146 -27.00 1.57 -0.34
CA MET A 146 -28.29 1.45 -1.02
C MET A 146 -29.36 0.80 -0.15
N PRO A 147 -30.56 1.41 -0.05
CA PRO A 147 -31.71 0.74 0.58
C PRO A 147 -32.08 -0.55 -0.16
N ILE A 148 -32.50 -1.56 0.59
CA ILE A 148 -32.87 -2.89 0.05
C ILE A 148 -33.95 -2.77 -1.04
N GLU A 149 -34.90 -1.87 -0.87
CA GLU A 149 -36.00 -1.62 -1.82
C GLU A 149 -35.47 -1.12 -3.18
N VAL A 150 -34.43 -0.30 -3.19
CA VAL A 150 -33.80 0.21 -4.43
C VAL A 150 -33.01 -0.92 -5.09
N MET A 151 -32.29 -1.72 -4.32
CA MET A 151 -31.55 -2.88 -4.83
C MET A 151 -32.46 -3.92 -5.51
N MET A 152 -33.67 -4.15 -4.97
CA MET A 152 -34.64 -5.08 -5.56
C MET A 152 -35.27 -4.58 -6.85
N ASN A 153 -35.30 -3.26 -7.07
CA ASN A 153 -35.89 -2.61 -8.23
C ASN A 153 -34.86 -2.21 -9.30
N GLU A 154 -33.56 -2.48 -9.10
CA GLU A 154 -32.54 -2.21 -10.10
C GLU A 154 -32.80 -3.00 -11.39
N THR A 155 -32.78 -2.29 -12.53
CA THR A 155 -32.82 -2.96 -13.83
C THR A 155 -31.51 -3.72 -14.08
N ALA A 156 -31.54 -4.78 -14.91
CA ALA A 156 -30.33 -5.56 -15.24
C ALA A 156 -29.19 -4.70 -15.80
N GLN A 157 -29.52 -3.64 -16.54
CA GLN A 157 -28.54 -2.71 -17.11
C GLN A 157 -27.92 -1.80 -16.04
N GLN A 158 -28.70 -1.26 -15.12
CA GLN A 158 -28.21 -0.46 -13.98
C GLN A 158 -27.33 -1.31 -13.06
N ASN A 159 -27.71 -2.57 -12.81
CA ASN A 159 -26.90 -3.50 -12.01
C ASN A 159 -25.54 -3.80 -12.69
N MET A 160 -25.48 -3.90 -14.01
CA MET A 160 -24.21 -4.06 -14.73
C MET A 160 -23.32 -2.81 -14.65
N GLU A 161 -23.89 -1.62 -14.78
CA GLU A 161 -23.14 -0.35 -14.71
C GLU A 161 -22.64 -0.05 -13.31
N ASN A 162 -23.42 -0.39 -12.27
CA ASN A 162 -23.12 -0.14 -10.86
C ASN A 162 -22.41 -1.31 -10.17
N HIS A 163 -22.11 -2.40 -10.89
CA HIS A 163 -21.53 -3.58 -10.28
C HIS A 163 -20.11 -3.30 -9.76
N PRO A 164 -19.80 -3.60 -8.49
CA PRO A 164 -18.48 -3.33 -7.91
C PRO A 164 -17.33 -4.06 -8.62
N VAL A 165 -17.55 -5.27 -9.12
CA VAL A 165 -16.55 -5.99 -9.92
C VAL A 165 -16.55 -5.44 -11.34
N ILE A 166 -15.57 -4.60 -11.67
CA ILE A 166 -15.45 -3.96 -12.97
C ILE A 166 -14.78 -4.85 -14.03
N ARG A 167 -13.92 -5.80 -13.60
CA ARG A 167 -13.22 -6.75 -14.48
C ARG A 167 -13.08 -8.10 -13.81
N THR A 168 -13.11 -9.14 -14.65
CA THR A 168 -12.67 -10.49 -14.25
C THR A 168 -11.72 -11.00 -15.33
N LEU A 169 -10.49 -11.32 -14.93
CA LEU A 169 -9.40 -11.75 -15.82
C LEU A 169 -9.22 -13.25 -15.68
N TYR A 170 -9.07 -13.93 -16.81
CA TYR A 170 -8.90 -15.37 -16.92
C TYR A 170 -7.79 -15.68 -17.89
N ASP A 171 -6.60 -16.00 -17.39
CA ASP A 171 -5.49 -16.40 -18.26
C ASP A 171 -4.48 -17.31 -17.58
N HIS A 172 -4.41 -17.27 -16.24
CA HIS A 172 -3.64 -18.25 -15.47
C HIS A 172 -4.31 -19.63 -15.51
N VAL A 173 -3.50 -20.68 -15.34
CA VAL A 173 -3.96 -22.07 -15.31
C VAL A 173 -3.86 -22.70 -13.93
N ASP A 174 -3.27 -21.99 -12.96
CA ASP A 174 -3.15 -22.40 -11.56
C ASP A 174 -3.33 -21.18 -10.63
N GLU A 175 -3.24 -21.41 -9.34
CA GLU A 175 -3.45 -20.44 -8.25
C GLU A 175 -2.69 -19.12 -8.49
N VAL A 176 -3.40 -17.99 -8.38
CA VAL A 176 -2.81 -16.65 -8.36
C VAL A 176 -2.25 -16.39 -6.96
N THR A 177 -0.95 -16.13 -6.89
CA THR A 177 -0.20 -16.04 -5.62
C THR A 177 0.18 -14.61 -5.23
N CYS A 178 0.32 -13.72 -6.19
CA CYS A 178 0.69 -12.33 -5.96
C CYS A 178 0.13 -11.40 -7.04
N LEU A 179 -0.16 -10.17 -6.64
CA LEU A 179 -0.75 -9.11 -7.47
C LEU A 179 -0.08 -7.77 -7.16
N ALA A 180 0.09 -6.93 -8.16
CA ALA A 180 0.52 -5.55 -8.00
C ALA A 180 -0.06 -4.67 -9.12
N PHE A 181 -0.65 -3.52 -8.75
CA PHE A 181 -1.03 -2.50 -9.72
C PHE A 181 0.19 -1.70 -10.15
N HIS A 182 0.26 -1.38 -11.43
CA HIS A 182 1.23 -0.41 -11.94
C HIS A 182 0.95 0.97 -11.34
N PRO A 183 1.99 1.72 -10.90
CA PRO A 183 1.77 2.96 -10.14
C PRO A 183 1.13 4.09 -10.94
N THR A 184 1.23 4.09 -12.27
CA THR A 184 0.75 5.19 -13.13
C THR A 184 -0.12 4.74 -14.30
N GLU A 185 0.04 3.51 -14.78
CA GLU A 185 -0.70 2.97 -15.92
C GLU A 185 -1.80 2.00 -15.47
N GLN A 186 -2.78 1.80 -16.33
CA GLN A 186 -3.88 0.85 -16.07
C GLN A 186 -3.45 -0.61 -16.37
N ILE A 187 -2.35 -1.01 -15.74
CA ILE A 187 -1.76 -2.34 -15.84
C ILE A 187 -1.79 -3.03 -14.49
N LEU A 188 -2.17 -4.29 -14.47
CA LEU A 188 -2.07 -5.18 -13.32
C LEU A 188 -1.07 -6.30 -13.62
N ALA A 189 -0.06 -6.44 -12.76
CA ALA A 189 0.83 -7.59 -12.76
C ALA A 189 0.28 -8.68 -11.84
N SER A 190 0.39 -9.93 -12.28
CA SER A 190 0.01 -11.09 -11.46
C SER A 190 1.02 -12.23 -11.62
N GLY A 191 1.36 -12.86 -10.50
CA GLY A 191 2.15 -14.07 -10.48
C GLY A 191 1.31 -15.26 -10.01
N SER A 192 1.66 -16.44 -10.49
CA SER A 192 0.92 -17.68 -10.24
C SER A 192 1.81 -18.86 -9.93
N ARG A 193 1.20 -19.93 -9.44
CA ARG A 193 1.81 -21.27 -9.31
C ARG A 193 2.08 -21.92 -10.66
N ASP A 194 1.50 -21.40 -11.74
CA ASP A 194 1.78 -21.84 -13.11
C ASP A 194 3.16 -21.37 -13.63
N TYR A 195 3.99 -20.80 -12.76
CA TYR A 195 5.32 -20.24 -13.03
C TYR A 195 5.33 -19.06 -13.97
N THR A 196 4.18 -18.40 -14.20
CA THR A 196 4.10 -17.24 -15.08
C THR A 196 3.86 -15.96 -14.32
N LEU A 197 4.58 -14.90 -14.72
CA LEU A 197 4.27 -13.52 -14.42
C LEU A 197 3.51 -12.94 -15.61
N LYS A 198 2.32 -12.42 -15.40
CA LYS A 198 1.45 -11.89 -16.46
C LYS A 198 1.10 -10.43 -16.22
N LEU A 199 1.06 -9.66 -17.31
CA LEU A 199 0.66 -8.26 -17.31
C LEU A 199 -0.68 -8.11 -18.04
N PHE A 200 -1.66 -7.52 -17.36
CA PHE A 200 -3.02 -7.29 -17.86
C PHE A 200 -3.27 -5.80 -18.02
N ASP A 201 -3.67 -5.39 -19.21
CA ASP A 201 -4.20 -4.04 -19.47
C ASP A 201 -5.71 -4.06 -19.17
N TYR A 202 -6.11 -3.45 -18.05
CA TYR A 202 -7.51 -3.40 -17.65
C TYR A 202 -8.25 -2.14 -18.12
N SER A 203 -7.58 -1.25 -18.88
CA SER A 203 -8.22 -0.09 -19.54
C SER A 203 -9.28 -0.54 -20.54
N LYS A 204 -9.01 -1.65 -21.23
CA LYS A 204 -9.88 -2.19 -22.27
C LYS A 204 -10.97 -3.10 -21.69
N PRO A 205 -12.26 -2.79 -21.90
CA PRO A 205 -13.37 -3.57 -21.33
C PRO A 205 -13.41 -5.03 -21.77
N SER A 206 -12.93 -5.31 -22.98
CA SER A 206 -12.92 -6.66 -23.59
C SER A 206 -11.70 -7.52 -23.22
N ALA A 207 -10.65 -6.91 -22.64
CA ALA A 207 -9.43 -7.62 -22.33
C ALA A 207 -9.62 -8.54 -21.10
N LYS A 208 -9.53 -9.84 -21.34
CA LYS A 208 -9.59 -10.89 -20.30
C LYS A 208 -8.28 -11.64 -20.16
N ARG A 209 -7.35 -11.47 -21.12
CA ARG A 209 -6.07 -12.15 -21.20
C ARG A 209 -4.92 -11.18 -21.03
N ALA A 210 -3.78 -11.69 -20.57
CA ALA A 210 -2.55 -10.94 -20.48
C ALA A 210 -2.07 -10.50 -21.87
N PHE A 211 -1.55 -9.28 -21.97
CA PHE A 211 -0.94 -8.80 -23.21
C PHE A 211 0.55 -9.15 -23.28
N LYS A 212 1.16 -9.40 -22.13
CA LYS A 212 2.55 -9.86 -21.99
C LYS A 212 2.67 -10.84 -20.83
N TYR A 213 3.65 -11.76 -20.92
CA TYR A 213 4.00 -12.69 -19.84
C TYR A 213 5.48 -13.02 -19.82
N ILE A 214 5.98 -13.42 -18.65
CA ILE A 214 7.31 -13.96 -18.42
C ILE A 214 7.15 -15.36 -17.85
N GLN A 215 7.91 -16.32 -18.40
CA GLN A 215 7.99 -17.68 -17.86
C GLN A 215 9.14 -17.75 -16.85
N GLU A 216 8.84 -18.11 -15.62
CA GLU A 216 9.80 -18.38 -14.55
C GLU A 216 10.09 -19.88 -14.42
N ALA A 217 11.21 -20.21 -13.78
CA ALA A 217 11.57 -21.59 -13.49
C ALA A 217 10.83 -22.13 -12.26
N GLU A 218 10.41 -21.26 -11.35
CA GLU A 218 9.80 -21.58 -10.08
C GLU A 218 8.54 -20.73 -9.84
N MET A 219 7.64 -21.23 -8.96
CA MET A 219 6.40 -20.53 -8.68
C MET A 219 6.66 -19.16 -8.08
N LEU A 220 5.87 -18.18 -8.49
CA LEU A 220 5.95 -16.82 -8.00
C LEU A 220 5.34 -16.72 -6.59
N ARG A 221 5.91 -15.87 -5.77
CA ARG A 221 5.50 -15.67 -4.36
C ARG A 221 5.13 -14.24 -4.04
N SER A 222 5.86 -13.28 -4.58
CA SER A 222 5.65 -11.86 -4.32
C SER A 222 6.19 -11.03 -5.46
N ILE A 223 5.51 -9.93 -5.75
CA ILE A 223 5.91 -8.95 -6.77
C ILE A 223 5.72 -7.54 -6.22
N SER A 224 6.55 -6.60 -6.66
CA SER A 224 6.43 -5.20 -6.29
C SER A 224 6.95 -4.32 -7.42
N PHE A 225 6.13 -3.39 -7.90
CA PHE A 225 6.58 -2.39 -8.86
C PHE A 225 7.51 -1.37 -8.20
N HIS A 226 8.50 -0.93 -8.95
CA HIS A 226 9.21 0.30 -8.67
C HIS A 226 8.22 1.47 -8.72
N PRO A 227 8.34 2.51 -7.87
CA PRO A 227 7.43 3.66 -7.87
C PRO A 227 7.31 4.43 -9.19
N SER A 228 8.29 4.32 -10.12
CA SER A 228 8.19 4.86 -11.48
C SER A 228 7.35 4.01 -12.43
N GLY A 229 7.21 2.71 -12.15
CA GLY A 229 6.57 1.73 -13.03
C GLY A 229 7.51 0.99 -13.98
N ASP A 230 8.74 1.46 -14.18
CA ASP A 230 9.66 0.90 -15.18
C ASP A 230 10.21 -0.48 -14.81
N PHE A 231 10.28 -0.79 -13.50
CA PHE A 231 10.86 -2.03 -13.00
C PHE A 231 9.88 -2.77 -12.09
N LEU A 232 10.02 -4.11 -12.10
CA LEU A 232 9.24 -5.02 -11.29
C LEU A 232 10.16 -6.00 -10.54
N LEU A 233 10.12 -5.97 -9.21
CA LEU A 233 10.74 -6.99 -8.35
C LEU A 233 9.90 -8.25 -8.35
N VAL A 234 10.58 -9.40 -8.44
CA VAL A 234 9.95 -10.71 -8.43
C VAL A 234 10.68 -11.63 -7.45
N GLY A 235 9.95 -12.08 -6.45
CA GLY A 235 10.34 -13.14 -5.53
C GLY A 235 9.64 -14.45 -5.89
N THR A 236 10.42 -15.52 -6.02
CA THR A 236 9.93 -16.85 -6.40
C THR A 236 10.28 -17.88 -5.31
N GLN A 237 9.97 -19.14 -5.54
CA GLN A 237 10.47 -20.23 -4.71
C GLN A 237 11.99 -20.39 -4.77
N HIS A 238 12.64 -19.80 -5.76
CA HIS A 238 14.09 -19.74 -5.85
C HIS A 238 14.65 -18.65 -4.91
N PRO A 239 15.82 -18.84 -4.29
CA PRO A 239 16.42 -17.86 -3.36
C PRO A 239 16.95 -16.59 -4.05
N THR A 240 17.07 -16.59 -5.37
CA THR A 240 17.56 -15.44 -6.14
C THR A 240 16.45 -14.43 -6.40
N LEU A 241 16.66 -13.21 -5.94
CA LEU A 241 15.79 -12.07 -6.24
C LEU A 241 16.02 -11.58 -7.67
N ARG A 242 14.94 -11.34 -8.40
CA ARG A 242 14.96 -10.88 -9.79
C ARG A 242 14.30 -9.51 -9.93
N LEU A 243 14.94 -8.67 -10.72
CA LEU A 243 14.43 -7.36 -11.11
C LEU A 243 14.22 -7.36 -12.62
N TYR A 244 12.99 -7.11 -13.07
CA TYR A 244 12.64 -7.05 -14.48
C TYR A 244 12.40 -5.62 -14.93
N ASP A 245 12.96 -5.23 -16.05
CA ASP A 245 12.50 -4.06 -16.82
C ASP A 245 11.15 -4.41 -17.47
N VAL A 246 10.13 -3.62 -17.18
CA VAL A 246 8.73 -3.90 -17.63
C VAL A 246 8.56 -3.74 -19.13
N ASN A 247 9.39 -2.92 -19.77
CA ASN A 247 9.32 -2.66 -21.21
C ASN A 247 10.03 -3.73 -22.04
N THR A 248 11.28 -4.05 -21.64
CA THR A 248 12.16 -4.96 -22.38
C THR A 248 12.10 -6.41 -21.90
N PHE A 249 11.62 -6.63 -20.65
CA PHE A 249 11.67 -7.91 -19.93
C PHE A 249 13.08 -8.44 -19.66
N GLN A 250 14.07 -7.56 -19.73
CA GLN A 250 15.40 -7.91 -19.29
C GLN A 250 15.41 -8.18 -17.78
N CYS A 251 16.01 -9.31 -17.39
CA CYS A 251 16.16 -9.69 -15.98
C CYS A 251 17.51 -9.24 -15.45
N PHE A 252 17.50 -8.60 -14.30
CA PHE A 252 18.69 -8.21 -13.55
C PHE A 252 18.72 -8.96 -12.22
N VAL A 253 19.89 -9.42 -11.83
CA VAL A 253 20.16 -10.04 -10.53
C VAL A 253 21.39 -9.38 -9.90
N SER A 254 21.53 -9.47 -8.56
CA SER A 254 22.75 -8.97 -7.93
C SER A 254 23.99 -9.67 -8.51
N CYS A 255 25.04 -8.89 -8.78
CA CYS A 255 26.31 -9.42 -9.28
C CYS A 255 27.06 -10.25 -8.23
N ASN A 256 26.73 -10.11 -6.93
CA ASN A 256 27.33 -10.89 -5.87
C ASN A 256 26.38 -12.01 -5.41
N PRO A 257 26.75 -13.30 -5.61
CA PRO A 257 25.92 -14.42 -5.16
C PRO A 257 25.67 -14.45 -3.65
N LEU A 258 26.55 -13.87 -2.82
CA LEU A 258 26.41 -13.81 -1.37
C LEU A 258 25.30 -12.84 -0.92
N ASP A 259 24.87 -11.95 -1.80
CA ASP A 259 23.75 -11.05 -1.51
C ASP A 259 22.41 -11.80 -1.52
N GLN A 260 22.32 -12.95 -2.17
CA GLN A 260 21.08 -13.70 -2.32
C GLN A 260 20.64 -14.37 -1.00
N HIS A 261 19.34 -14.70 -0.93
CA HIS A 261 18.81 -15.54 0.14
C HIS A 261 19.29 -16.99 -0.01
N THR A 262 19.09 -17.81 1.01
CA THR A 262 19.44 -19.23 0.99
C THR A 262 18.23 -20.16 0.80
N ASP A 263 17.01 -19.61 0.90
CA ASP A 263 15.74 -20.33 0.70
C ASP A 263 14.73 -19.41 -0.02
N THR A 264 13.54 -19.92 -0.24
CA THR A 264 12.39 -19.28 -0.89
C THR A 264 12.19 -17.82 -0.47
N ILE A 265 12.03 -16.91 -1.44
CA ILE A 265 11.66 -15.53 -1.17
C ILE A 265 10.17 -15.46 -0.89
N SER A 266 9.83 -15.00 0.30
CA SER A 266 8.45 -14.93 0.79
C SER A 266 7.74 -13.64 0.41
N GLY A 267 8.45 -12.52 0.46
CA GLY A 267 7.91 -11.20 0.18
C GLY A 267 8.96 -10.25 -0.37
N VAL A 268 8.52 -9.32 -1.20
CA VAL A 268 9.33 -8.21 -1.73
C VAL A 268 8.52 -6.92 -1.68
N SER A 269 9.16 -5.80 -1.38
CA SER A 269 8.52 -4.49 -1.35
C SER A 269 9.51 -3.40 -1.74
N TYR A 270 9.11 -2.50 -2.64
CA TYR A 270 9.83 -1.27 -2.90
C TYR A 270 9.57 -0.22 -1.84
N ASN A 271 10.59 0.57 -1.55
CA ASN A 271 10.48 1.77 -0.75
C ASN A 271 9.68 2.83 -1.52
N PRO A 272 8.74 3.56 -0.88
CA PRO A 272 8.02 4.69 -1.48
C PRO A 272 8.93 5.74 -2.12
N SER A 273 10.15 5.96 -1.58
CA SER A 273 11.15 6.88 -2.14
C SER A 273 11.94 6.34 -3.33
N ALA A 274 11.70 5.09 -3.76
CA ALA A 274 12.31 4.42 -4.90
C ALA A 274 13.82 4.12 -4.79
N ASN A 275 14.49 4.52 -3.71
CA ASN A 275 15.95 4.38 -3.55
C ASN A 275 16.39 3.01 -3.01
N SER A 276 15.47 2.22 -2.47
CA SER A 276 15.76 0.92 -1.87
C SER A 276 14.57 -0.02 -1.96
N TYR A 277 14.80 -1.28 -1.70
CA TYR A 277 13.75 -2.30 -1.58
C TYR A 277 14.13 -3.35 -0.54
N VAL A 278 13.14 -4.07 -0.05
CA VAL A 278 13.30 -5.12 0.95
C VAL A 278 12.81 -6.45 0.40
N SER A 279 13.51 -7.52 0.77
CA SER A 279 13.07 -8.90 0.56
C SER A 279 13.08 -9.66 1.88
N CYS A 280 12.16 -10.59 2.03
CA CYS A 280 12.14 -11.51 3.16
C CYS A 280 12.03 -12.96 2.66
N SER A 281 12.51 -13.89 3.47
CA SER A 281 12.66 -15.27 3.04
C SER A 281 12.27 -16.26 4.13
N LYS A 282 12.04 -17.49 3.67
CA LYS A 282 11.88 -18.67 4.52
C LYS A 282 13.15 -19.03 5.30
N ASP A 283 14.31 -18.54 4.87
CA ASP A 283 15.58 -18.66 5.61
C ASP A 283 15.60 -17.89 6.95
N GLY A 284 14.55 -17.13 7.25
CA GLY A 284 14.41 -16.35 8.48
C GLY A 284 15.09 -14.99 8.43
N SER A 285 15.62 -14.58 7.27
CA SER A 285 16.27 -13.28 7.09
C SER A 285 15.39 -12.27 6.35
N ILE A 286 15.67 -11.00 6.60
CA ILE A 286 15.19 -9.86 5.83
C ILE A 286 16.42 -9.18 5.25
N LYS A 287 16.42 -8.84 3.98
CA LYS A 287 17.51 -8.15 3.31
C LYS A 287 17.04 -6.81 2.78
N LEU A 288 17.82 -5.77 3.04
CA LEU A 288 17.65 -4.44 2.49
C LEU A 288 18.61 -4.27 1.31
N TRP A 289 18.10 -3.78 0.21
CA TRP A 289 18.83 -3.64 -1.05
C TRP A 289 18.86 -2.18 -1.49
N ASP A 290 19.97 -1.77 -2.07
CA ASP A 290 20.08 -0.50 -2.76
C ASP A 290 19.42 -0.57 -4.13
N GLY A 291 18.49 0.34 -4.39
CA GLY A 291 17.66 0.35 -5.60
C GLY A 291 18.41 0.68 -6.89
N VAL A 292 19.61 1.25 -6.78
CA VAL A 292 20.43 1.65 -7.94
C VAL A 292 21.44 0.55 -8.30
N SER A 293 22.20 0.07 -7.32
CA SER A 293 23.26 -0.93 -7.55
C SER A 293 22.76 -2.38 -7.53
N ASN A 294 21.54 -2.61 -7.09
CA ASN A 294 20.96 -3.94 -6.90
C ASN A 294 21.80 -4.84 -5.97
N ARG A 295 22.46 -4.22 -4.96
CA ARG A 295 23.31 -4.87 -3.96
C ARG A 295 22.60 -4.92 -2.62
N CYS A 296 22.82 -6.02 -1.88
CA CYS A 296 22.37 -6.10 -0.49
C CYS A 296 23.23 -5.17 0.40
N VAL A 297 22.56 -4.22 1.05
CA VAL A 297 23.17 -3.24 1.96
C VAL A 297 23.22 -3.79 3.38
N THR A 298 22.12 -4.38 3.84
CA THR A 298 21.98 -4.86 5.21
C THR A 298 21.16 -6.14 5.24
N THR A 299 21.56 -7.09 6.10
CA THR A 299 20.80 -8.31 6.37
C THR A 299 20.41 -8.36 7.84
N PHE A 300 19.11 -8.47 8.08
CA PHE A 300 18.57 -8.77 9.42
C PHE A 300 18.48 -10.29 9.57
N GLU A 301 19.55 -10.90 10.10
CA GLU A 301 19.60 -12.34 10.28
C GLU A 301 18.70 -12.78 11.43
N LYS A 302 18.07 -13.96 11.27
CA LYS A 302 17.15 -14.51 12.28
C LYS A 302 16.10 -13.50 12.76
N ALA A 303 15.57 -12.72 11.83
CA ALA A 303 14.65 -11.61 12.12
C ALA A 303 13.45 -12.05 13.00
N HIS A 304 12.97 -13.27 12.83
CA HIS A 304 11.90 -13.89 13.62
C HIS A 304 12.40 -15.15 14.36
N ASP A 305 13.55 -15.02 15.05
CA ASP A 305 14.16 -16.08 15.86
C ASP A 305 14.37 -17.41 15.09
N GLY A 306 14.61 -17.27 13.76
CA GLY A 306 14.81 -18.39 12.83
C GLY A 306 13.51 -18.94 12.21
N ALA A 307 12.35 -18.40 12.55
CA ALA A 307 11.11 -18.72 11.85
C ALA A 307 11.05 -18.05 10.46
N GLU A 308 10.27 -18.65 9.55
CA GLU A 308 10.00 -18.08 8.23
C GLU A 308 9.43 -16.65 8.36
N VAL A 309 10.03 -15.69 7.65
CA VAL A 309 9.48 -14.34 7.52
C VAL A 309 8.43 -14.35 6.42
N CYS A 310 7.21 -13.98 6.76
CA CYS A 310 6.07 -14.05 5.84
C CYS A 310 5.95 -12.82 4.94
N SER A 311 6.19 -11.63 5.51
CA SER A 311 6.15 -10.35 4.79
C SER A 311 7.13 -9.35 5.39
N ALA A 312 7.56 -8.39 4.57
CA ALA A 312 8.31 -7.21 4.97
C ALA A 312 7.86 -6.04 4.09
N ILE A 313 7.40 -4.96 4.69
CA ILE A 313 6.89 -3.76 4.00
C ILE A 313 7.50 -2.50 4.62
N PHE A 314 7.67 -1.46 3.81
CA PHE A 314 8.14 -0.17 4.30
C PHE A 314 7.01 0.65 4.93
N SER A 315 7.37 1.52 5.88
CA SER A 315 6.55 2.65 6.29
C SER A 315 6.51 3.73 5.21
N LYS A 316 5.49 4.59 5.23
CA LYS A 316 5.30 5.68 4.25
C LYS A 316 6.48 6.67 4.23
N ASN A 317 7.07 6.94 5.41
CA ASN A 317 8.24 7.81 5.54
C ASN A 317 9.57 7.14 5.17
N SER A 318 9.54 5.86 4.81
CA SER A 318 10.74 5.10 4.40
C SER A 318 11.81 4.93 5.49
N LYS A 319 11.50 5.22 6.76
CA LYS A 319 12.43 5.06 7.89
C LYS A 319 12.38 3.66 8.50
N TYR A 320 11.23 2.97 8.38
CA TYR A 320 10.98 1.71 9.07
C TYR A 320 10.54 0.59 8.12
N VAL A 321 10.77 -0.64 8.57
CA VAL A 321 10.26 -1.87 7.94
C VAL A 321 9.38 -2.60 8.95
N LEU A 322 8.18 -2.96 8.55
CA LEU A 322 7.28 -3.84 9.29
C LEU A 322 7.42 -5.26 8.74
N SER A 323 7.74 -6.21 9.60
CA SER A 323 7.83 -7.62 9.21
C SER A 323 6.89 -8.51 10.01
N SER A 324 6.36 -9.55 9.39
CA SER A 324 5.59 -10.60 10.07
C SER A 324 6.22 -11.96 9.84
N GLY A 325 6.21 -12.81 10.86
CA GLY A 325 6.77 -14.15 10.83
C GLY A 325 5.75 -15.23 11.16
N LYS A 326 6.10 -16.48 10.88
CA LYS A 326 5.32 -17.65 11.32
C LYS A 326 5.33 -17.86 12.84
N ASP A 327 6.15 -17.11 13.56
CA ASP A 327 6.15 -17.02 15.03
C ASP A 327 4.94 -16.26 15.60
N SER A 328 4.03 -15.79 14.75
CA SER A 328 2.87 -14.95 15.11
C SER A 328 3.26 -13.60 15.70
N VAL A 329 4.48 -13.15 15.46
CA VAL A 329 4.99 -11.85 15.90
C VAL A 329 5.08 -10.92 14.70
N VAL A 330 4.73 -9.66 14.90
CA VAL A 330 5.04 -8.58 13.97
C VAL A 330 6.11 -7.71 14.61
N LYS A 331 7.11 -7.29 13.85
CA LYS A 331 8.22 -6.47 14.34
C LYS A 331 8.38 -5.22 13.49
N LEU A 332 8.62 -4.10 14.15
CA LEU A 332 8.99 -2.82 13.52
C LEU A 332 10.50 -2.64 13.65
N TRP A 333 11.15 -2.43 12.52
CA TRP A 333 12.60 -2.29 12.41
C TRP A 333 12.95 -0.88 11.95
N GLU A 334 13.96 -0.31 12.55
CA GLU A 334 14.58 0.92 12.08
C GLU A 334 15.65 0.58 11.04
N ILE A 335 15.55 1.21 9.85
CA ILE A 335 16.44 0.91 8.73
C ILE A 335 17.86 1.38 9.01
N SER A 336 18.01 2.56 9.63
CA SER A 336 19.32 3.20 9.89
C SER A 336 20.20 2.40 10.82
N THR A 337 19.61 1.80 11.87
CA THR A 337 20.35 1.05 12.90
C THR A 337 20.26 -0.46 12.76
N GLY A 338 19.29 -0.95 11.97
CA GLY A 338 18.99 -2.37 11.84
C GLY A 338 18.41 -3.02 13.11
N ARG A 339 17.91 -2.20 14.05
CA ARG A 339 17.36 -2.69 15.32
C ARG A 339 15.84 -2.82 15.29
N THR A 340 15.34 -3.81 16.02
CA THR A 340 13.89 -3.89 16.30
C THR A 340 13.51 -2.82 17.31
N LEU A 341 12.60 -1.94 16.95
CA LEU A 341 12.08 -0.91 17.86
C LEU A 341 10.90 -1.44 18.66
N VAL A 342 9.95 -2.09 18.00
CA VAL A 342 8.69 -2.56 18.59
C VAL A 342 8.42 -4.00 18.19
N LYS A 343 7.86 -4.78 19.12
CA LYS A 343 7.37 -6.14 18.90
C LYS A 343 5.89 -6.20 19.26
N TYR A 344 5.06 -6.57 18.30
CA TYR A 344 3.62 -6.76 18.47
C TYR A 344 3.35 -8.24 18.70
N THR A 345 2.89 -8.59 19.88
CA THR A 345 2.71 -9.98 20.33
C THR A 345 1.26 -10.25 20.74
N GLY A 346 0.92 -11.52 20.93
CA GLY A 346 -0.42 -11.93 21.39
C GLY A 346 -1.38 -12.30 20.25
N ALA A 347 -0.91 -12.38 19.01
CA ALA A 347 -1.59 -13.12 17.97
C ALA A 347 -1.20 -14.60 18.07
N GLY A 348 -2.17 -15.51 17.87
CA GLY A 348 -1.93 -16.95 17.93
C GLY A 348 -1.71 -17.50 19.35
N LEU A 349 -2.72 -18.17 19.88
CA LEU A 349 -2.67 -18.82 21.20
C LEU A 349 -1.58 -19.89 21.36
N SER A 350 -1.00 -20.39 20.27
CA SER A 350 0.03 -21.43 20.25
C SER A 350 1.42 -20.97 19.82
N GLY A 351 1.61 -19.67 19.62
CA GLY A 351 2.91 -19.11 19.27
C GLY A 351 3.41 -19.40 17.86
N ARG A 352 2.70 -20.16 17.03
CA ARG A 352 3.05 -20.42 15.62
C ARG A 352 1.82 -20.48 14.73
N GLN A 353 1.90 -19.81 13.58
CA GLN A 353 0.91 -19.93 12.51
C GLN A 353 1.32 -21.04 11.53
N MET A 354 0.33 -21.82 11.07
CA MET A 354 0.57 -22.88 10.07
C MET A 354 0.81 -22.25 8.68
N HIS A 355 0.11 -21.17 8.40
CA HIS A 355 0.12 -20.52 7.11
C HIS A 355 0.82 -19.16 7.15
N ARG A 356 1.20 -18.69 5.98
CA ARG A 356 1.78 -17.36 5.81
C ARG A 356 0.68 -16.33 5.87
N THR A 357 0.82 -15.36 6.74
CA THR A 357 -0.03 -14.18 6.83
C THR A 357 0.85 -12.94 6.84
N GLN A 358 0.34 -11.85 6.30
CA GLN A 358 1.07 -10.59 6.32
C GLN A 358 0.49 -9.63 7.36
N GLY A 359 1.39 -8.98 8.11
CA GLY A 359 1.06 -7.82 8.92
C GLY A 359 1.08 -6.57 8.05
N VAL A 360 0.12 -5.68 8.25
CA VAL A 360 0.00 -4.42 7.51
C VAL A 360 -0.20 -3.24 8.45
N PHE A 361 0.21 -2.07 8.01
CA PHE A 361 -0.23 -0.82 8.61
C PHE A 361 -1.63 -0.45 8.13
N ASN A 362 -2.36 0.32 8.94
CA ASN A 362 -3.53 1.03 8.46
C ASN A 362 -3.11 2.25 7.62
N HIS A 363 -4.08 2.99 7.06
CA HIS A 363 -3.82 4.12 6.15
C HIS A 363 -3.07 5.31 6.79
N THR A 364 -3.11 5.49 8.10
CA THR A 364 -2.36 6.53 8.85
C THR A 364 -1.07 6.02 9.46
N GLU A 365 -0.85 4.70 9.47
CA GLU A 365 0.20 4.00 10.22
C GLU A 365 0.09 4.11 11.75
N ASP A 366 -1.07 4.49 12.26
CA ASP A 366 -1.35 4.50 13.70
C ASP A 366 -1.51 3.10 14.27
N TYR A 367 -1.99 2.16 13.44
CA TYR A 367 -2.26 0.79 13.85
C TYR A 367 -1.56 -0.23 12.97
N VAL A 368 -1.14 -1.33 13.61
CA VAL A 368 -0.65 -2.55 12.97
C VAL A 368 -1.71 -3.63 13.05
N LEU A 369 -1.99 -4.27 11.93
CA LEU A 369 -3.05 -5.26 11.76
C LEU A 369 -2.47 -6.61 11.35
N LEU A 370 -2.90 -7.71 11.98
CA LEU A 370 -2.53 -9.08 11.61
C LEU A 370 -3.75 -10.01 11.79
N PRO A 371 -4.16 -10.77 10.76
CA PRO A 371 -5.16 -11.81 10.92
C PRO A 371 -4.65 -12.96 11.79
N ASP A 372 -5.44 -13.39 12.76
CA ASP A 372 -5.17 -14.59 13.53
C ASP A 372 -5.85 -15.81 12.87
N GLU A 373 -5.05 -16.80 12.52
CA GLU A 373 -5.46 -18.00 11.82
C GLU A 373 -6.48 -18.84 12.61
N ARG A 374 -6.38 -18.89 13.93
CA ARG A 374 -7.20 -19.76 14.78
C ARG A 374 -8.54 -19.16 15.13
N THR A 375 -8.52 -17.90 15.53
CA THR A 375 -9.73 -17.20 15.97
C THR A 375 -10.51 -16.57 14.82
N ILE A 376 -9.91 -16.53 13.62
CA ILE A 376 -10.47 -15.85 12.44
C ILE A 376 -10.84 -14.40 12.79
N SER A 377 -10.01 -13.78 13.60
CA SER A 377 -10.14 -12.40 14.07
C SER A 377 -8.96 -11.56 13.59
N LEU A 378 -9.15 -10.27 13.54
CA LEU A 378 -8.11 -9.30 13.25
C LEU A 378 -7.53 -8.80 14.57
N CYS A 379 -6.25 -9.08 14.80
CA CYS A 379 -5.47 -8.46 15.86
C CYS A 379 -5.06 -7.05 15.43
N CYS A 380 -5.19 -6.11 16.34
CA CYS A 380 -4.86 -4.71 16.16
C CYS A 380 -3.99 -4.24 17.32
N TRP A 381 -2.92 -3.52 17.02
CA TRP A 381 -2.04 -2.88 17.99
C TRP A 381 -1.81 -1.44 17.61
N ASP A 382 -1.68 -0.59 18.61
CA ASP A 382 -1.10 0.74 18.42
C ASP A 382 0.35 0.59 17.92
N SER A 383 0.68 1.29 16.83
CA SER A 383 1.96 1.10 16.15
C SER A 383 3.15 1.61 16.96
N ARG A 384 2.96 2.56 17.87
CA ARG A 384 4.00 3.19 18.67
C ARG A 384 4.23 2.46 19.99
N THR A 385 3.14 2.12 20.68
CA THR A 385 3.18 1.57 22.05
C THR A 385 3.13 0.04 22.08
N ALA A 386 2.76 -0.62 20.98
CA ALA A 386 2.41 -2.05 20.91
C ALA A 386 1.22 -2.44 21.82
N GLU A 387 0.46 -1.47 22.31
CA GLU A 387 -0.76 -1.76 23.07
C GLU A 387 -1.77 -2.46 22.18
N ARG A 388 -2.29 -3.58 22.67
CA ARG A 388 -3.29 -4.36 21.94
C ARG A 388 -4.65 -3.71 22.07
N LYS A 389 -5.29 -3.46 20.94
CA LYS A 389 -6.64 -2.91 20.84
C LYS A 389 -7.69 -4.02 20.72
N ASN A 390 -8.95 -3.62 20.66
CA ASN A 390 -10.06 -4.56 20.55
C ASN A 390 -9.97 -5.42 19.29
N LEU A 391 -10.31 -6.70 19.42
CA LEU A 391 -10.33 -7.64 18.31
C LEU A 391 -11.57 -7.39 17.43
N LEU A 392 -11.37 -7.47 16.11
CA LEU A 392 -12.47 -7.51 15.14
C LEU A 392 -12.68 -8.93 14.66
N SER A 393 -13.89 -9.48 14.83
CA SER A 393 -14.28 -10.74 14.19
C SER A 393 -14.41 -10.55 12.69
N LEU A 394 -13.64 -11.30 11.89
CA LEU A 394 -13.66 -11.17 10.43
C LEU A 394 -14.84 -11.88 9.75
N GLY A 395 -15.64 -12.63 10.50
CA GLY A 395 -16.85 -13.28 9.99
C GLY A 395 -16.62 -14.26 8.82
N HIS A 396 -15.37 -14.61 8.53
CA HIS A 396 -15.04 -15.66 7.57
C HIS A 396 -15.28 -17.05 8.18
N ASN A 397 -15.57 -18.03 7.33
CA ASN A 397 -15.78 -19.40 7.75
C ASN A 397 -14.52 -20.27 7.68
N ASN A 398 -13.42 -19.71 7.22
CA ASN A 398 -12.13 -20.37 7.09
C ASN A 398 -11.00 -19.36 7.25
N ILE A 399 -9.76 -19.85 7.23
CA ILE A 399 -8.53 -19.09 7.46
C ILE A 399 -8.44 -17.87 6.52
N VAL A 400 -8.07 -16.72 7.09
CA VAL A 400 -7.76 -15.50 6.35
C VAL A 400 -6.29 -15.52 5.97
N ARG A 401 -6.00 -15.53 4.67
CA ARG A 401 -4.64 -15.63 4.10
C ARG A 401 -4.00 -14.29 3.82
N CYS A 402 -4.81 -13.32 3.48
CA CYS A 402 -4.33 -12.01 3.06
C CYS A 402 -5.18 -10.92 3.66
N ILE A 403 -4.52 -9.87 4.11
CA ILE A 403 -5.11 -8.58 4.45
C ILE A 403 -4.34 -7.51 3.70
N VAL A 404 -5.07 -6.57 3.11
CA VAL A 404 -4.48 -5.36 2.52
C VAL A 404 -5.29 -4.15 2.95
N HIS A 405 -4.62 -3.11 3.40
CA HIS A 405 -5.25 -1.85 3.80
C HIS A 405 -5.17 -0.84 2.66
N SER A 406 -6.18 -0.01 2.51
CA SER A 406 -6.14 1.12 1.59
C SER A 406 -4.95 2.04 1.94
N PRO A 407 -4.21 2.55 0.95
CA PRO A 407 -3.14 3.52 1.21
C PRO A 407 -3.65 4.90 1.62
N THR A 408 -4.92 5.22 1.35
CA THR A 408 -5.47 6.58 1.45
C THR A 408 -6.70 6.70 2.36
N ASN A 409 -7.49 5.63 2.50
CA ASN A 409 -8.81 5.66 3.14
C ASN A 409 -8.93 4.64 4.29
N PRO A 410 -9.83 4.82 5.27
CA PRO A 410 -10.09 3.85 6.32
C PRO A 410 -10.89 2.65 5.80
N GLY A 411 -10.25 1.85 4.96
CA GLY A 411 -10.83 0.65 4.37
C GLY A 411 -9.77 -0.42 4.13
N PHE A 412 -10.15 -1.69 4.30
CA PHE A 412 -9.27 -2.82 4.04
C PHE A 412 -10.02 -4.00 3.42
N MET A 413 -9.27 -4.90 2.79
CA MET A 413 -9.79 -6.14 2.21
C MET A 413 -9.17 -7.34 2.91
N THR A 414 -9.99 -8.34 3.24
CA THR A 414 -9.54 -9.64 3.73
C THR A 414 -9.89 -10.75 2.73
N CYS A 415 -8.96 -11.66 2.48
CA CYS A 415 -9.14 -12.80 1.59
C CYS A 415 -9.00 -14.11 2.38
N SER A 416 -9.92 -15.04 2.17
CA SER A 416 -10.01 -16.27 2.94
C SER A 416 -10.15 -17.53 2.08
N ASP A 417 -9.79 -18.65 2.70
CA ASP A 417 -10.00 -20.00 2.15
C ASP A 417 -11.46 -20.40 2.08
N ASP A 418 -12.40 -19.57 2.59
CA ASP A 418 -13.85 -19.70 2.41
C ASP A 418 -14.35 -19.21 1.03
N PHE A 419 -13.45 -18.95 0.08
CA PHE A 419 -13.67 -18.48 -1.29
C PHE A 419 -14.15 -17.04 -1.38
N ARG A 420 -14.13 -16.30 -0.28
CA ARG A 420 -14.64 -14.94 -0.18
C ARG A 420 -13.52 -13.94 0.06
N ALA A 421 -13.70 -12.75 -0.51
CA ALA A 421 -13.02 -11.55 -0.10
C ALA A 421 -14.05 -10.56 0.46
N ARG A 422 -13.72 -9.97 1.63
CA ARG A 422 -14.58 -9.02 2.34
C ARG A 422 -13.93 -7.67 2.36
N PHE A 423 -14.69 -6.67 1.90
CA PHE A 423 -14.31 -5.28 1.98
C PHE A 423 -14.88 -4.67 3.26
N TRP A 424 -14.02 -4.07 4.04
CA TRP A 424 -14.30 -3.45 5.32
C TRP A 424 -14.09 -1.96 5.21
N TYR A 425 -15.00 -1.21 5.79
CA TYR A 425 -14.89 0.24 5.87
C TYR A 425 -15.34 0.71 7.26
N ARG A 426 -14.88 1.89 7.72
CA ARG A 426 -15.29 2.39 9.01
C ARG A 426 -16.80 2.60 9.05
N ARG A 427 -17.41 2.35 10.21
CA ARG A 427 -18.83 2.67 10.43
C ARG A 427 -19.04 4.17 10.25
N THR A 428 -20.02 4.55 9.47
CA THR A 428 -20.58 5.90 9.49
C THR A 428 -21.47 5.97 10.74
N THR A 429 -21.02 6.68 11.77
CA THR A 429 -21.91 7.11 12.84
C THR A 429 -22.96 8.01 12.22
N THR A 430 -24.15 7.49 11.96
CA THR A 430 -25.35 8.30 11.77
C THR A 430 -25.72 8.81 13.16
N ASP A 431 -25.33 10.05 13.50
CA ASP A 431 -25.91 10.80 14.60
C ASP A 431 -27.37 11.11 14.32
#